data_2328e205f9c840305018fd6f1c973b32
#
_entry.id   2328e205f9c840305018fd6f1c973b32
#
_cell.length_a   1.000
_cell.length_b   1.000
_cell.length_c   1.000
_cell.angle_alpha   90.00
_cell.angle_beta   90.00
_cell.angle_gamma   90.00
#
_symmetry.space_group_name_H-M   'P 1'
#
loop_
_entity.id
_entity.type
_entity.pdbx_description
1 polymer ?
#
loop_
_entity_poly.entity_id
_entity_poly.type
_entity_poly.pdbx_seq_one_letter_code
_entity_poly.pdbx_strand_id
1 'polypeptide(L)'
;MELQQKTKTDNNGLIPPYGGELKNLIIKDENLKNDLISKATYEFECSERNACDVELLMVGAFSPLEGFMDENNYNSVIKNNRNTNGLLFGLPIVFDSNNEQVKAGEKILLTYKKQKIAVLEVNSKWEPDKSLEAELCYGTNSLDHPAVKMIFNERGRFYIGGRVYGFELPIREFPCKTPEEVRSTLPSNHDVVAFQCRNPIHRAHYELFTNALLSDNVSSNSVVLVHPTCGPTQQDDIPGKVRYLTYKELEEEISDERIKWAFLPYSMHMAGPREALQHMIIRRNYGCTHFIIGRDMAGCKSSSTGEDFYGPYDAQNFANKCADELMMQTVPSKNLVYTKEKGYITAEEAKELNYEIMKLSGTEFRKKLRNGEPIPEWFAFKSVVDVLRRS
;
A
#
# COMPACT_ATOMS: atom_id res chain seq x y z
N MET A 1 26.37 -17.55 18.01
CA MET A 1 25.59 -17.17 19.20
C MET A 1 24.40 -16.37 18.67
N GLU A 2 23.31 -17.08 18.38
CA GLU A 2 22.11 -16.56 17.74
C GLU A 2 21.33 -15.67 18.71
N LEU A 3 21.34 -14.38 18.47
CA LEU A 3 20.35 -13.45 19.02
C LEU A 3 19.11 -13.49 18.11
N GLN A 4 18.33 -14.57 18.24
CA GLN A 4 16.92 -14.51 17.88
C GLN A 4 16.26 -13.51 18.85
N GLN A 5 16.15 -12.25 18.45
CA GLN A 5 15.21 -11.35 19.10
C GLN A 5 13.81 -11.93 18.87
N LYS A 6 13.29 -12.67 19.85
CA LYS A 6 11.87 -13.04 19.86
C LYS A 6 11.06 -11.76 19.71
N THR A 7 10.44 -11.59 18.58
CA THR A 7 9.47 -10.52 18.33
C THR A 7 8.44 -10.61 19.44
N LYS A 8 8.29 -9.56 20.24
CA LYS A 8 7.24 -9.52 21.25
C LYS A 8 5.92 -9.66 20.51
N THR A 9 5.13 -10.68 20.87
CA THR A 9 3.79 -10.87 20.33
C THR A 9 2.76 -10.19 21.23
N ASP A 10 1.63 -9.82 20.66
CA ASP A 10 0.43 -9.41 21.40
C ASP A 10 -0.25 -10.61 22.06
N ASN A 11 -1.39 -10.39 22.71
CA ASN A 11 -2.16 -11.45 23.39
C ASN A 11 -2.68 -12.54 22.43
N ASN A 12 -2.68 -12.30 21.13
CA ASN A 12 -3.11 -13.23 20.10
C ASN A 12 -1.94 -13.95 19.42
N GLY A 13 -0.72 -13.73 19.89
CA GLY A 13 0.49 -14.31 19.29
C GLY A 13 0.90 -13.66 17.97
N LEU A 14 0.46 -12.43 17.69
CA LEU A 14 0.81 -11.67 16.50
C LEU A 14 1.77 -10.53 16.83
N ILE A 15 2.48 -10.03 15.83
CA ILE A 15 3.28 -8.81 15.99
C ILE A 15 2.38 -7.65 16.48
N PRO A 16 2.77 -6.87 17.53
CA PRO A 16 1.97 -5.75 17.97
C PRO A 16 1.81 -4.71 16.86
N PRO A 17 0.65 -4.02 16.78
CA PRO A 17 0.47 -2.91 15.86
C PRO A 17 1.55 -1.85 16.03
N TYR A 18 1.79 -1.06 14.99
CA TYR A 18 2.75 0.03 15.07
C TYR A 18 2.28 1.12 16.02
N GLY A 19 3.16 1.53 16.94
CA GLY A 19 2.79 2.43 18.05
C GLY A 19 2.08 1.75 19.22
N GLY A 20 1.91 0.41 19.19
CA GLY A 20 1.44 -0.40 20.31
C GLY A 20 -0.03 -0.83 20.22
N GLU A 21 -0.90 -0.07 19.57
CA GLU A 21 -2.32 -0.41 19.40
C GLU A 21 -2.89 0.05 18.05
N LEU A 22 -3.93 -0.61 17.56
CA LEU A 22 -4.69 -0.13 16.41
C LEU A 22 -5.60 1.02 16.82
N LYS A 23 -5.51 2.13 16.10
CA LYS A 23 -6.35 3.30 16.28
C LYS A 23 -7.64 3.16 15.47
N ASN A 24 -8.61 2.39 15.99
CA ASN A 24 -9.94 2.34 15.40
C ASN A 24 -10.70 3.61 15.74
N LEU A 25 -10.99 4.45 14.73
CA LEU A 25 -11.61 5.75 14.89
C LEU A 25 -13.10 5.74 14.55
N ILE A 26 -13.70 4.57 14.31
CA ILE A 26 -15.12 4.43 13.97
C ILE A 26 -15.97 4.59 15.22
N ILE A 27 -16.84 5.59 15.19
CA ILE A 27 -17.79 5.89 16.26
C ILE A 27 -19.01 4.99 16.15
N LYS A 28 -19.34 4.30 17.24
CA LYS A 28 -20.52 3.44 17.35
C LYS A 28 -21.71 4.14 18.03
N ASP A 29 -21.48 5.28 18.70
CA ASP A 29 -22.51 6.06 19.38
C ASP A 29 -23.21 7.00 18.38
N GLU A 30 -24.45 6.69 18.07
CA GLU A 30 -25.26 7.48 17.13
C GLU A 30 -25.54 8.91 17.63
N ASN A 31 -25.64 9.14 18.94
CA ASN A 31 -25.83 10.48 19.49
C ASN A 31 -24.60 11.35 19.26
N LEU A 32 -23.40 10.79 19.51
CA LEU A 32 -22.14 11.48 19.26
C LEU A 32 -21.96 11.74 17.77
N LYS A 33 -22.28 10.75 16.89
CA LYS A 33 -22.23 10.91 15.44
C LYS A 33 -23.12 12.08 14.97
N ASN A 34 -24.37 12.11 15.42
CA ASN A 34 -25.31 13.17 15.06
C ASN A 34 -24.87 14.54 15.60
N ASP A 35 -24.33 14.61 16.82
CA ASP A 35 -23.76 15.83 17.39
C ASP A 35 -22.60 16.36 16.53
N LEU A 36 -21.66 15.50 16.17
CA LEU A 36 -20.53 15.86 15.31
C LEU A 36 -20.98 16.36 13.93
N ILE A 37 -21.95 15.70 13.30
CA ILE A 37 -22.50 16.11 12.01
C ILE A 37 -23.18 17.49 12.14
N SER A 38 -23.96 17.69 13.20
CA SER A 38 -24.68 18.97 13.41
C SER A 38 -23.75 20.15 13.66
N LYS A 39 -22.56 19.91 14.16
CA LYS A 39 -21.51 20.91 14.44
C LYS A 39 -20.56 21.13 13.26
N ALA A 40 -20.70 20.36 12.18
CA ALA A 40 -19.88 20.56 10.99
C ALA A 40 -20.28 21.88 10.30
N THR A 41 -19.29 22.76 10.10
CA THR A 41 -19.49 24.06 9.44
C THR A 41 -19.30 23.98 7.93
N TYR A 42 -18.61 22.96 7.47
CA TYR A 42 -18.33 22.70 6.06
C TYR A 42 -18.59 21.24 5.72
N GLU A 43 -18.91 21.00 4.45
CA GLU A 43 -19.02 19.67 3.88
C GLU A 43 -18.09 19.58 2.66
N PHE A 44 -17.31 18.50 2.58
CA PHE A 44 -16.41 18.23 1.47
C PHE A 44 -16.67 16.85 0.91
N GLU A 45 -16.92 16.79 -0.38
CA GLU A 45 -16.94 15.53 -1.13
C GLU A 45 -15.49 15.10 -1.39
N CYS A 46 -15.12 13.97 -0.81
CA CYS A 46 -13.78 13.38 -0.94
C CYS A 46 -13.55 12.88 -2.37
N SER A 47 -12.36 13.15 -2.90
CA SER A 47 -11.84 12.38 -4.01
C SER A 47 -11.65 10.92 -3.61
N GLU A 48 -11.45 10.03 -4.58
CA GLU A 48 -11.15 8.62 -4.26
C GLU A 48 -9.86 8.48 -3.42
N ARG A 49 -8.86 9.33 -3.66
CA ARG A 49 -7.62 9.37 -2.84
C ARG A 49 -7.89 9.79 -1.41
N ASN A 50 -8.63 10.88 -1.21
CA ASN A 50 -9.00 11.31 0.14
C ASN A 50 -9.83 10.24 0.88
N ALA A 51 -10.78 9.59 0.19
CA ALA A 51 -11.59 8.53 0.76
C ALA A 51 -10.75 7.30 1.17
N CYS A 52 -9.69 6.97 0.42
CA CYS A 52 -8.73 5.93 0.81
C CYS A 52 -8.00 6.31 2.10
N ASP A 53 -7.48 7.54 2.18
CA ASP A 53 -6.75 8.00 3.37
C ASP A 53 -7.67 8.06 4.61
N VAL A 54 -8.89 8.58 4.45
CA VAL A 54 -9.90 8.59 5.53
C VAL A 54 -10.19 7.17 6.00
N GLU A 55 -10.43 6.22 5.08
CA GLU A 55 -10.71 4.83 5.43
C GLU A 55 -9.54 4.19 6.18
N LEU A 56 -8.31 4.34 5.70
CA LEU A 56 -7.13 3.77 6.35
C LEU A 56 -6.82 4.39 7.71
N LEU A 57 -7.15 5.67 7.91
CA LEU A 57 -7.12 6.29 9.24
C LEU A 57 -8.20 5.69 10.15
N MET A 58 -9.45 5.61 9.67
CA MET A 58 -10.59 5.11 10.44
C MET A 58 -10.38 3.70 10.99
N VAL A 59 -9.79 2.80 10.18
CA VAL A 59 -9.60 1.39 10.54
C VAL A 59 -8.26 1.11 11.24
N GLY A 60 -7.42 2.12 11.44
CA GLY A 60 -6.13 1.99 12.10
C GLY A 60 -5.01 1.43 11.23
N ALA A 61 -5.17 1.39 9.90
CA ALA A 61 -4.11 0.98 8.99
C ALA A 61 -2.92 1.95 9.01
N PHE A 62 -3.17 3.23 9.31
CA PHE A 62 -2.15 4.26 9.52
C PHE A 62 -1.79 4.49 11.01
N SER A 63 -2.12 3.53 11.90
CA SER A 63 -1.70 3.65 13.31
C SER A 63 -0.19 3.96 13.39
N PRO A 64 0.23 4.84 14.31
CA PRO A 64 -0.54 5.39 15.44
C PRO A 64 -1.30 6.69 15.15
N LEU A 65 -1.51 7.09 13.89
CA LEU A 65 -2.26 8.31 13.59
C LEU A 65 -3.73 8.20 14.02
N GLU A 66 -4.26 9.29 14.60
CA GLU A 66 -5.68 9.44 14.95
C GLU A 66 -6.40 10.44 14.03
N GLY A 67 -5.77 10.77 12.89
CA GLY A 67 -6.30 11.69 11.91
C GLY A 67 -5.23 12.18 10.95
N PHE A 68 -5.55 13.18 10.17
CA PHE A 68 -4.61 13.82 9.27
C PHE A 68 -3.53 14.58 10.04
N MET A 69 -2.28 14.50 9.55
CA MET A 69 -1.13 15.14 10.19
C MET A 69 -1.33 16.66 10.27
N ASP A 70 -1.05 17.24 11.43
CA ASP A 70 -0.88 18.67 11.57
C ASP A 70 0.42 19.17 10.89
N GLU A 71 0.62 20.47 10.81
CA GLU A 71 1.77 21.07 10.16
C GLU A 71 3.10 20.60 10.76
N ASN A 72 3.16 20.40 12.08
CA ASN A 72 4.39 19.96 12.75
C ASN A 72 4.74 18.50 12.38
N ASN A 73 3.76 17.60 12.45
CA ASN A 73 3.93 16.22 12.01
C ASN A 73 4.27 16.11 10.53
N TYR A 74 3.57 16.86 9.68
CA TYR A 74 3.86 16.95 8.25
C TYR A 74 5.31 17.36 8.00
N ASN A 75 5.74 18.48 8.59
CA ASN A 75 7.11 18.98 8.43
C ASN A 75 8.16 17.97 8.93
N SER A 76 7.90 17.29 10.05
CA SER A 76 8.79 16.26 10.58
C SER A 76 8.88 15.06 9.62
N VAL A 77 7.76 14.59 9.11
CA VAL A 77 7.71 13.44 8.20
C VAL A 77 8.42 13.75 6.88
N ILE A 78 8.15 14.89 6.24
CA ILE A 78 8.82 15.21 4.97
C ILE A 78 10.33 15.37 5.13
N LYS A 79 10.81 15.94 6.25
CA LYS A 79 12.23 16.21 6.49
C LYS A 79 12.99 15.01 7.04
N ASN A 80 12.39 14.23 7.92
CA ASN A 80 13.09 13.24 8.75
C ASN A 80 12.59 11.81 8.60
N ASN A 81 11.54 11.55 7.80
CA ASN A 81 10.81 10.27 7.76
C ASN A 81 10.29 9.83 9.15
N ARG A 82 9.94 10.78 10.00
CA ARG A 82 9.46 10.54 11.38
C ARG A 82 8.34 11.51 11.74
N ASN A 83 7.36 11.01 12.49
CA ASN A 83 6.41 11.90 13.13
C ASN A 83 7.06 12.65 14.32
N THR A 84 6.32 13.57 14.94
CA THR A 84 6.82 14.36 16.09
C THR A 84 7.11 13.53 17.34
N ASN A 85 6.58 12.30 17.43
CA ASN A 85 6.89 11.35 18.51
C ASN A 85 8.14 10.50 18.20
N GLY A 86 8.83 10.78 17.10
CA GLY A 86 10.05 10.09 16.69
C GLY A 86 9.83 8.76 15.96
N LEU A 87 8.59 8.30 15.78
CA LEU A 87 8.28 7.08 15.07
C LEU A 87 8.46 7.25 13.56
N LEU A 88 9.02 6.25 12.89
CA LEU A 88 9.17 6.23 11.44
C LEU A 88 7.83 6.42 10.72
N PHE A 89 7.82 7.20 9.66
CA PHE A 89 6.68 7.37 8.78
C PHE A 89 7.16 7.69 7.35
N GLY A 90 6.62 7.00 6.35
CA GLY A 90 7.14 7.09 4.99
C GLY A 90 6.71 8.37 4.27
N LEU A 91 5.41 8.66 4.28
CA LEU A 91 4.78 9.73 3.53
C LEU A 91 3.82 10.53 4.41
N PRO A 92 3.64 11.84 4.16
CA PRO A 92 2.66 12.63 4.89
C PRO A 92 1.23 12.20 4.54
N ILE A 93 0.38 12.08 5.55
CA ILE A 93 -1.06 11.85 5.41
C ILE A 93 -1.78 13.14 5.79
N VAL A 94 -2.23 13.88 4.79
CA VAL A 94 -2.84 15.21 4.94
C VAL A 94 -4.14 15.30 4.15
N PHE A 95 -5.09 16.08 4.66
CA PHE A 95 -6.25 16.50 3.89
C PHE A 95 -5.93 17.82 3.17
N ASP A 96 -6.52 18.09 2.03
CA ASP A 96 -6.27 19.31 1.28
C ASP A 96 -7.57 20.02 0.87
N SER A 97 -7.50 21.34 0.75
CA SER A 97 -8.65 22.17 0.39
C SER A 97 -8.22 23.51 -0.23
N ASN A 98 -9.10 24.07 -1.05
CA ASN A 98 -8.99 25.45 -1.51
C ASN A 98 -9.82 26.45 -0.66
N ASN A 99 -10.52 25.97 0.37
CA ASN A 99 -11.36 26.83 1.19
C ASN A 99 -10.52 27.67 2.18
N GLU A 100 -10.46 28.97 1.91
CA GLU A 100 -9.72 29.92 2.72
C GLU A 100 -10.37 30.16 4.11
N GLN A 101 -11.67 29.91 4.26
CA GLN A 101 -12.43 30.23 5.46
C GLN A 101 -12.29 29.21 6.58
N VAL A 102 -11.90 27.97 6.25
CA VAL A 102 -11.68 26.92 7.26
C VAL A 102 -10.62 27.34 8.27
N LYS A 103 -10.90 27.16 9.55
CA LYS A 103 -10.02 27.50 10.68
C LYS A 103 -9.85 26.35 11.65
N ALA A 104 -8.80 26.40 12.45
CA ALA A 104 -8.62 25.48 13.57
C ALA A 104 -9.80 25.56 14.55
N GLY A 105 -10.22 24.42 15.07
CA GLY A 105 -11.40 24.25 15.93
C GLY A 105 -12.71 23.99 15.18
N GLU A 106 -12.75 24.19 13.88
CA GLU A 106 -13.93 23.88 13.07
C GLU A 106 -14.01 22.40 12.71
N LYS A 107 -15.20 21.96 12.32
CA LYS A 107 -15.50 20.61 11.93
C LYS A 107 -15.92 20.56 10.47
N ILE A 108 -15.36 19.61 9.74
CA ILE A 108 -15.64 19.38 8.32
C ILE A 108 -16.31 18.01 8.21
N LEU A 109 -17.52 17.96 7.66
CA LEU A 109 -18.16 16.72 7.27
C LEU A 109 -17.51 16.22 5.98
N LEU A 110 -16.96 15.02 6.01
CA LEU A 110 -16.38 14.35 4.86
C LEU A 110 -17.40 13.37 4.26
N THR A 111 -17.68 13.55 2.98
CA THR A 111 -18.58 12.69 2.22
C THR A 111 -17.82 12.01 1.07
N TYR A 112 -18.30 10.85 0.65
CA TYR A 112 -17.81 10.15 -0.53
C TYR A 112 -18.99 9.47 -1.24
N LYS A 113 -19.22 9.80 -2.50
CA LYS A 113 -20.38 9.33 -3.28
C LYS A 113 -21.69 9.56 -2.50
N LYS A 114 -21.83 10.76 -1.92
CA LYS A 114 -22.95 11.19 -1.07
C LYS A 114 -23.11 10.44 0.27
N GLN A 115 -22.22 9.50 0.59
CA GLN A 115 -22.18 8.84 1.88
C GLN A 115 -21.40 9.71 2.86
N LYS A 116 -21.92 9.93 4.06
CA LYS A 116 -21.21 10.60 5.16
C LYS A 116 -20.25 9.62 5.79
N ILE A 117 -18.94 9.78 5.55
CA ILE A 117 -17.94 8.81 5.99
C ILE A 117 -17.24 9.21 7.29
N ALA A 118 -17.03 10.49 7.53
CA ALA A 118 -16.34 10.96 8.74
C ALA A 118 -16.60 12.45 9.03
N VAL A 119 -16.18 12.90 10.21
CA VAL A 119 -15.93 14.32 10.51
C VAL A 119 -14.46 14.52 10.80
N LEU A 120 -13.87 15.54 10.19
CA LEU A 120 -12.52 16.04 10.49
C LEU A 120 -12.62 17.24 11.41
N GLU A 121 -12.11 17.12 12.64
CA GLU A 121 -11.94 18.27 13.55
C GLU A 121 -10.58 18.91 13.28
N VAL A 122 -10.61 20.13 12.76
CA VAL A 122 -9.42 20.83 12.27
C VAL A 122 -8.52 21.27 13.42
N ASN A 123 -7.29 20.82 13.47
CA ASN A 123 -6.27 21.27 14.42
C ASN A 123 -5.35 22.32 13.82
N SER A 124 -5.01 22.17 12.53
CA SER A 124 -4.14 23.10 11.82
C SER A 124 -4.54 23.21 10.35
N LYS A 125 -4.25 24.38 9.78
CA LYS A 125 -4.36 24.66 8.36
C LYS A 125 -3.17 25.51 7.95
N TRP A 126 -2.48 25.12 6.87
CA TRP A 126 -1.30 25.84 6.36
C TRP A 126 -1.23 25.74 4.84
N GLU A 127 -0.43 26.61 4.25
CA GLU A 127 -0.06 26.55 2.84
C GLU A 127 1.31 25.84 2.75
N PRO A 128 1.38 24.62 2.20
CA PRO A 128 2.62 23.86 2.15
C PRO A 128 3.59 24.39 1.11
N ASP A 129 4.89 24.23 1.34
CA ASP A 129 5.88 24.32 0.27
C ASP A 129 5.85 23.03 -0.55
N LYS A 130 5.06 23.04 -1.61
CA LYS A 130 4.86 21.90 -2.51
C LYS A 130 6.15 21.47 -3.22
N SER A 131 7.04 22.41 -3.52
CA SER A 131 8.35 22.10 -4.12
C SER A 131 9.25 21.36 -3.14
N LEU A 132 9.27 21.79 -1.89
CA LEU A 132 10.03 21.11 -0.84
C LEU A 132 9.48 19.71 -0.56
N GLU A 133 8.16 19.55 -0.50
CA GLU A 133 7.51 18.23 -0.36
C GLU A 133 7.91 17.31 -1.52
N ALA A 134 7.83 17.79 -2.75
CA ALA A 134 8.16 17.02 -3.94
C ALA A 134 9.62 16.56 -3.93
N GLU A 135 10.55 17.46 -3.61
CA GLU A 135 11.97 17.14 -3.54
C GLU A 135 12.29 16.13 -2.42
N LEU A 136 11.77 16.36 -1.20
CA LEU A 136 12.08 15.53 -0.05
C LEU A 136 11.38 14.17 -0.09
N CYS A 137 10.14 14.09 -0.58
CA CYS A 137 9.37 12.83 -0.61
C CYS A 137 9.62 11.99 -1.86
N TYR A 138 9.88 12.62 -3.00
CA TYR A 138 9.95 11.95 -4.31
C TYR A 138 11.28 12.15 -5.03
N GLY A 139 12.18 13.00 -4.50
CA GLY A 139 13.51 13.25 -5.06
C GLY A 139 13.50 14.08 -6.34
N THR A 140 12.38 14.70 -6.70
CA THR A 140 12.23 15.45 -7.94
C THR A 140 11.09 16.45 -7.86
N ASN A 141 11.21 17.54 -8.63
CA ASN A 141 10.10 18.49 -8.91
C ASN A 141 9.50 18.29 -10.32
N SER A 142 9.88 17.22 -11.02
CA SER A 142 9.37 16.96 -12.37
C SER A 142 7.89 16.52 -12.33
N LEU A 143 7.06 17.17 -13.15
CA LEU A 143 5.65 16.82 -13.35
C LEU A 143 5.47 15.46 -14.08
N ASP A 144 6.53 14.86 -14.57
CA ASP A 144 6.51 13.49 -15.11
C ASP A 144 6.32 12.45 -14.00
N HIS A 145 6.68 12.81 -12.75
CA HIS A 145 6.43 11.95 -11.61
C HIS A 145 4.95 12.04 -11.19
N PRO A 146 4.20 10.92 -11.10
CA PRO A 146 2.75 10.95 -10.87
C PRO A 146 2.33 11.68 -9.59
N ALA A 147 3.06 11.48 -8.48
CA ALA A 147 2.74 12.15 -7.22
C ALA A 147 3.10 13.64 -7.23
N VAL A 148 4.19 14.02 -7.89
CA VAL A 148 4.53 15.44 -8.06
C VAL A 148 3.46 16.16 -8.88
N LYS A 149 3.02 15.53 -9.98
CA LYS A 149 1.89 16.03 -10.77
C LYS A 149 0.62 16.18 -9.93
N MET A 150 0.30 15.20 -9.10
CA MET A 150 -0.84 15.26 -8.19
C MET A 150 -0.71 16.41 -7.19
N ILE A 151 0.45 16.59 -6.54
CA ILE A 151 0.70 17.66 -5.57
C ILE A 151 0.46 19.05 -6.19
N PHE A 152 0.99 19.28 -7.39
CA PHE A 152 0.90 20.60 -8.02
C PHE A 152 -0.44 20.85 -8.70
N ASN A 153 -1.05 19.83 -9.32
CA ASN A 153 -2.19 20.03 -10.21
C ASN A 153 -3.53 19.62 -9.61
N GLU A 154 -3.54 18.69 -8.62
CA GLU A 154 -4.78 18.13 -8.07
C GLU A 154 -5.03 18.57 -6.63
N ARG A 155 -3.98 18.64 -5.78
CA ARG A 155 -4.14 19.07 -4.39
C ARG A 155 -4.44 20.54 -4.27
N GLY A 156 -5.35 20.86 -3.33
CA GLY A 156 -5.71 22.23 -2.98
C GLY A 156 -4.53 23.04 -2.46
N ARG A 157 -4.77 24.35 -2.31
CA ARG A 157 -3.78 25.33 -1.84
C ARG A 157 -3.37 25.08 -0.40
N PHE A 158 -4.34 24.70 0.45
CA PHE A 158 -4.10 24.50 1.87
C PHE A 158 -4.09 23.02 2.21
N TYR A 159 -3.20 22.64 3.15
CA TYR A 159 -3.28 21.37 3.83
C TYR A 159 -3.98 21.56 5.19
N ILE A 160 -4.71 20.55 5.59
CA ILE A 160 -5.52 20.54 6.81
C ILE A 160 -5.17 19.28 7.60
N GLY A 161 -4.74 19.47 8.85
CA GLY A 161 -4.52 18.41 9.81
C GLY A 161 -5.56 18.43 10.91
N GLY A 162 -5.85 17.28 11.48
CA GLY A 162 -6.79 17.19 12.58
C GLY A 162 -7.28 15.77 12.86
N ARG A 163 -8.06 15.64 13.92
CA ARG A 163 -8.61 14.37 14.35
C ARG A 163 -9.75 13.92 13.44
N VAL A 164 -9.76 12.64 13.08
CA VAL A 164 -10.82 12.03 12.29
C VAL A 164 -11.78 11.26 13.23
N TYR A 165 -13.06 11.47 13.03
CA TYR A 165 -14.15 10.73 13.66
C TYR A 165 -14.89 9.97 12.57
N GLY A 166 -14.63 8.68 12.44
CA GLY A 166 -15.19 7.84 11.39
C GLY A 166 -16.62 7.41 11.67
N PHE A 167 -17.39 7.21 10.63
CA PHE A 167 -18.79 6.75 10.72
C PHE A 167 -18.97 5.40 10.04
N GLU A 168 -18.87 5.38 8.71
CA GLU A 168 -19.08 4.21 7.90
C GLU A 168 -17.95 4.11 6.86
N LEU A 169 -17.56 2.87 6.57
CA LEU A 169 -16.54 2.63 5.52
C LEU A 169 -17.09 3.05 4.15
N PRO A 170 -16.26 3.65 3.29
CA PRO A 170 -16.66 4.02 1.93
C PRO A 170 -17.17 2.80 1.15
N ILE A 171 -18.30 2.96 0.45
CA ILE A 171 -18.83 1.91 -0.43
C ILE A 171 -17.89 1.72 -1.62
N ARG A 172 -17.36 0.50 -1.77
CA ARG A 172 -16.42 0.11 -2.83
C ARG A 172 -16.92 -1.08 -3.65
N GLU A 173 -16.47 -1.17 -4.87
CA GLU A 173 -16.75 -2.31 -5.75
C GLU A 173 -15.93 -3.57 -5.41
N PHE A 174 -14.97 -3.47 -4.50
CA PHE A 174 -14.13 -4.56 -4.00
C PHE A 174 -14.11 -4.58 -2.48
N PRO A 175 -14.13 -5.77 -1.84
CA PRO A 175 -14.18 -5.88 -0.39
C PRO A 175 -12.80 -5.63 0.19
N CYS A 176 -12.67 -4.61 1.04
CA CYS A 176 -11.49 -4.39 1.85
C CYS A 176 -11.75 -4.91 3.27
N LYS A 177 -10.82 -5.69 3.80
CA LYS A 177 -10.82 -6.10 5.19
C LYS A 177 -10.03 -5.10 6.01
N THR A 178 -10.54 -4.80 7.20
CA THR A 178 -9.83 -3.96 8.17
C THR A 178 -8.61 -4.69 8.76
N PRO A 179 -7.65 -3.97 9.35
CA PRO A 179 -6.56 -4.61 10.09
C PRO A 179 -7.05 -5.58 11.17
N GLU A 180 -8.11 -5.23 11.91
CA GLU A 180 -8.69 -6.07 12.96
C GLU A 180 -9.25 -7.39 12.37
N GLU A 181 -10.01 -7.31 11.28
CA GLU A 181 -10.55 -8.48 10.58
C GLU A 181 -9.43 -9.40 10.05
N VAL A 182 -8.40 -8.83 9.38
CA VAL A 182 -7.29 -9.62 8.88
C VAL A 182 -6.54 -10.29 10.03
N ARG A 183 -6.19 -9.53 11.08
CA ARG A 183 -5.52 -10.08 12.26
C ARG A 183 -6.29 -11.23 12.90
N SER A 184 -7.63 -11.16 12.93
CA SER A 184 -8.46 -12.24 13.49
C SER A 184 -8.40 -13.56 12.71
N THR A 185 -7.96 -13.52 11.44
CA THR A 185 -7.82 -14.70 10.57
C THR A 185 -6.40 -15.24 10.48
N LEU A 186 -5.41 -14.51 11.01
CA LEU A 186 -4.02 -14.95 10.96
C LEU A 186 -3.72 -16.00 12.05
N PRO A 187 -2.88 -17.00 11.74
CA PRO A 187 -2.50 -17.99 12.72
C PRO A 187 -1.56 -17.41 13.77
N SER A 188 -1.80 -17.74 15.04
CA SER A 188 -0.96 -17.30 16.16
C SER A 188 0.46 -17.90 16.06
N ASN A 189 1.48 -17.12 16.41
CA ASN A 189 2.88 -17.54 16.44
C ASN A 189 3.44 -18.05 15.10
N HIS A 190 2.90 -17.54 14.01
CA HIS A 190 3.43 -17.76 12.66
C HIS A 190 4.12 -16.48 12.13
N ASP A 191 5.09 -16.67 11.28
CA ASP A 191 5.55 -15.58 10.44
C ASP A 191 4.50 -15.26 9.37
N VAL A 192 4.21 -14.00 9.19
CA VAL A 192 3.28 -13.52 8.18
C VAL A 192 4.04 -12.67 7.19
N VAL A 193 4.22 -13.20 5.98
CA VAL A 193 4.96 -12.55 4.90
C VAL A 193 4.00 -11.78 4.02
N ALA A 194 4.12 -10.47 3.97
CA ALA A 194 3.25 -9.65 3.12
C ALA A 194 3.78 -9.54 1.70
N PHE A 195 2.90 -9.70 0.72
CA PHE A 195 3.15 -9.43 -0.68
C PHE A 195 2.26 -8.28 -1.17
N GLN A 196 2.90 -7.22 -1.69
CA GLN A 196 2.25 -6.06 -2.29
C GLN A 196 2.31 -6.15 -3.81
N CYS A 197 1.17 -5.90 -4.46
CA CYS A 197 1.13 -5.66 -5.90
C CYS A 197 0.04 -4.64 -6.25
N ARG A 198 0.11 -4.12 -7.47
CA ARG A 198 -0.88 -3.21 -8.06
C ARG A 198 -1.32 -3.64 -9.46
N ASN A 199 -0.78 -4.75 -9.94
CA ASN A 199 -1.08 -5.34 -11.25
C ASN A 199 -1.63 -6.75 -11.07
N PRO A 200 -2.34 -7.32 -12.05
CA PRO A 200 -2.71 -8.73 -12.03
C PRO A 200 -1.50 -9.63 -11.75
N ILE A 201 -1.72 -10.66 -10.96
CA ILE A 201 -0.67 -11.59 -10.57
C ILE A 201 -0.37 -12.54 -11.73
N HIS A 202 0.87 -12.53 -12.18
CA HIS A 202 1.41 -13.49 -13.14
C HIS A 202 2.10 -14.65 -12.43
N ARG A 203 2.46 -15.71 -13.17
CA ARG A 203 3.16 -16.87 -12.61
C ARG A 203 4.44 -16.48 -11.84
N ALA A 204 5.24 -15.55 -12.38
CA ALA A 204 6.44 -15.07 -11.69
C ALA A 204 6.16 -14.45 -10.31
N HIS A 205 5.04 -13.73 -10.15
CA HIS A 205 4.64 -13.19 -8.85
C HIS A 205 4.22 -14.30 -7.88
N TYR A 206 3.49 -15.30 -8.38
CA TYR A 206 3.10 -16.46 -7.58
C TYR A 206 4.34 -17.21 -7.06
N GLU A 207 5.27 -17.54 -7.95
CA GLU A 207 6.54 -18.18 -7.58
C GLU A 207 7.34 -17.32 -6.59
N LEU A 208 7.31 -15.99 -6.75
CA LEU A 208 8.03 -15.08 -5.88
C LEU A 208 7.49 -15.13 -4.45
N PHE A 209 6.18 -15.01 -4.24
CA PHE A 209 5.65 -14.97 -2.89
C PHE A 209 5.57 -16.36 -2.24
N THR A 210 5.44 -17.45 -2.99
CA THR A 210 5.53 -18.81 -2.45
C THR A 210 6.96 -19.18 -2.09
N ASN A 211 7.95 -18.80 -2.89
CA ASN A 211 9.36 -18.97 -2.56
C ASN A 211 9.80 -18.11 -1.37
N ALA A 212 9.15 -16.97 -1.12
CA ALA A 212 9.44 -16.15 0.05
C ALA A 212 9.22 -16.90 1.37
N LEU A 213 8.27 -17.85 1.42
CA LEU A 213 8.03 -18.71 2.57
C LEU A 213 9.19 -19.71 2.85
N LEU A 214 10.11 -19.87 1.89
CA LEU A 214 11.30 -20.73 1.98
C LEU A 214 12.58 -19.91 2.24
N SER A 215 12.46 -18.62 2.53
CA SER A 215 13.62 -17.78 2.81
C SER A 215 14.23 -18.09 4.17
N ASP A 216 15.55 -17.97 4.30
CA ASP A 216 16.31 -18.35 5.50
C ASP A 216 15.87 -17.60 6.77
N ASN A 217 15.31 -16.39 6.61
CA ASN A 217 14.83 -15.58 7.72
C ASN A 217 13.31 -15.74 7.98
N VAL A 218 12.64 -16.65 7.28
CA VAL A 218 11.22 -16.97 7.48
C VAL A 218 11.10 -18.35 8.12
N SER A 219 10.32 -18.46 9.18
CA SER A 219 10.12 -19.74 9.88
C SER A 219 9.34 -20.76 9.05
N SER A 220 9.49 -22.03 9.34
CA SER A 220 8.69 -23.09 8.71
C SER A 220 7.19 -22.96 8.99
N ASN A 221 6.82 -22.30 10.11
CA ASN A 221 5.45 -21.94 10.45
C ASN A 221 5.18 -20.54 9.91
N SER A 222 4.83 -20.44 8.63
CA SER A 222 4.61 -19.16 7.97
C SER A 222 3.44 -19.20 7.00
N VAL A 223 2.83 -18.05 6.80
CA VAL A 223 1.81 -17.80 5.79
C VAL A 223 2.17 -16.54 4.99
N VAL A 224 1.71 -16.46 3.77
CA VAL A 224 1.80 -15.22 2.99
C VAL A 224 0.45 -14.52 2.97
N LEU A 225 0.46 -13.21 3.26
CA LEU A 225 -0.68 -12.34 3.03
C LEU A 225 -0.49 -11.66 1.67
N VAL A 226 -1.22 -12.13 0.66
CA VAL A 226 -1.33 -11.45 -0.64
C VAL A 226 -2.27 -10.27 -0.43
N HIS A 227 -1.70 -9.06 -0.46
CA HIS A 227 -2.39 -7.84 -0.05
C HIS A 227 -2.26 -6.75 -1.11
N PRO A 228 -2.90 -6.93 -2.27
CA PRO A 228 -2.81 -5.98 -3.37
C PRO A 228 -3.53 -4.66 -3.05
N THR A 229 -2.97 -3.58 -3.58
CA THR A 229 -3.61 -2.27 -3.60
C THR A 229 -4.70 -2.23 -4.67
N CYS A 230 -5.92 -1.89 -4.27
CA CYS A 230 -7.07 -1.73 -5.16
C CYS A 230 -7.50 -0.26 -5.33
N GLY A 231 -6.98 0.65 -4.51
CA GLY A 231 -7.17 2.10 -4.66
C GLY A 231 -6.50 2.68 -5.90
N PRO A 232 -6.56 4.01 -6.10
CA PRO A 232 -5.90 4.70 -7.20
C PRO A 232 -4.40 4.42 -7.28
N THR A 233 -3.91 4.25 -8.51
CA THR A 233 -2.50 4.04 -8.83
C THR A 233 -2.08 4.99 -9.96
N GLN A 234 -1.40 4.51 -10.99
CA GLN A 234 -1.09 5.33 -12.17
C GLN A 234 -2.25 5.33 -13.17
N GLN A 235 -2.33 6.36 -13.99
CA GLN A 235 -3.43 6.58 -14.93
C GLN A 235 -3.61 5.45 -15.95
N ASP A 236 -2.52 4.79 -16.36
CA ASP A 236 -2.49 3.71 -17.34
C ASP A 236 -2.54 2.30 -16.72
N ASP A 237 -2.66 2.21 -15.40
CA ASP A 237 -2.85 0.94 -14.70
C ASP A 237 -4.27 0.40 -14.92
N ILE A 238 -4.42 -0.91 -14.80
CA ILE A 238 -5.73 -1.60 -14.87
C ILE A 238 -6.63 -1.09 -13.72
N PRO A 239 -7.92 -0.77 -13.99
CA PRO A 239 -8.85 -0.29 -12.96
C PRO A 239 -8.94 -1.22 -11.75
N GLY A 240 -9.09 -0.66 -10.56
CA GLY A 240 -9.11 -1.40 -9.29
C GLY A 240 -10.12 -2.55 -9.25
N LYS A 241 -11.32 -2.35 -9.81
CA LYS A 241 -12.35 -3.40 -9.94
C LYS A 241 -11.89 -4.59 -10.79
N VAL A 242 -11.27 -4.32 -11.93
CA VAL A 242 -10.78 -5.39 -12.83
C VAL A 242 -9.64 -6.14 -12.15
N ARG A 243 -8.72 -5.42 -11.49
CA ARG A 243 -7.65 -6.04 -10.71
C ARG A 243 -8.22 -6.96 -9.64
N TYR A 244 -9.19 -6.48 -8.87
CA TYR A 244 -9.88 -7.29 -7.86
C TYR A 244 -10.47 -8.59 -8.45
N LEU A 245 -11.13 -8.51 -9.58
CA LEU A 245 -11.68 -9.70 -10.24
C LEU A 245 -10.59 -10.70 -10.64
N THR A 246 -9.41 -10.22 -11.10
CA THR A 246 -8.29 -11.14 -11.38
C THR A 246 -7.77 -11.84 -10.13
N TYR A 247 -7.73 -11.14 -9.00
CA TYR A 247 -7.28 -11.72 -7.72
C TYR A 247 -8.29 -12.73 -7.17
N LYS A 248 -9.58 -12.41 -7.27
CA LYS A 248 -10.64 -13.30 -6.83
C LYS A 248 -10.65 -14.64 -7.60
N GLU A 249 -10.60 -14.57 -8.92
CA GLU A 249 -10.53 -15.79 -9.74
C GLU A 249 -9.25 -16.59 -9.47
N LEU A 250 -8.14 -15.90 -9.18
CA LEU A 250 -6.90 -16.56 -8.84
C LEU A 250 -6.95 -17.21 -7.44
N GLU A 251 -7.56 -16.54 -6.46
CA GLU A 251 -7.79 -17.10 -5.13
C GLU A 251 -8.60 -18.42 -5.19
N GLU A 252 -9.62 -18.46 -6.07
CA GLU A 252 -10.43 -19.65 -6.29
C GLU A 252 -9.64 -20.78 -7.00
N GLU A 253 -8.70 -20.42 -7.91
CA GLU A 253 -7.84 -21.40 -8.61
C GLU A 253 -6.74 -21.96 -7.69
N ILE A 254 -6.21 -21.13 -6.79
CA ILE A 254 -5.11 -21.51 -5.87
C ILE A 254 -5.69 -22.03 -4.55
N SER A 255 -5.60 -23.32 -4.32
CA SER A 255 -6.04 -23.96 -3.07
C SER A 255 -4.84 -24.25 -2.15
N ASP A 256 -4.17 -23.20 -1.62
CA ASP A 256 -3.11 -23.33 -0.61
C ASP A 256 -3.49 -22.55 0.65
N GLU A 257 -3.70 -23.26 1.76
CA GLU A 257 -4.10 -22.67 3.05
C GLU A 257 -3.07 -21.70 3.63
N ARG A 258 -1.83 -21.76 3.18
CA ARG A 258 -0.77 -20.82 3.59
C ARG A 258 -0.92 -19.46 2.89
N ILE A 259 -1.73 -19.36 1.85
CA ILE A 259 -1.97 -18.11 1.12
C ILE A 259 -3.25 -17.46 1.66
N LYS A 260 -3.09 -16.30 2.28
CA LYS A 260 -4.19 -15.47 2.79
C LYS A 260 -4.38 -14.26 1.88
N TRP A 261 -5.61 -13.84 1.70
CA TRP A 261 -5.96 -12.74 0.82
C TRP A 261 -6.65 -11.61 1.58
N ALA A 262 -6.22 -10.39 1.31
CA ALA A 262 -6.93 -9.18 1.70
C ALA A 262 -6.68 -8.10 0.65
N PHE A 263 -7.54 -7.07 0.59
CA PHE A 263 -7.43 -5.98 -0.38
C PHE A 263 -7.28 -4.66 0.36
N LEU A 264 -6.37 -3.81 -0.12
CA LEU A 264 -6.01 -2.57 0.53
C LEU A 264 -6.53 -1.37 -0.26
N PRO A 265 -7.39 -0.52 0.31
CA PRO A 265 -7.85 0.72 -0.31
C PRO A 265 -6.79 1.81 -0.16
N TYR A 266 -5.58 1.58 -0.65
CA TYR A 266 -4.47 2.50 -0.56
C TYR A 266 -4.25 3.21 -1.90
N SER A 267 -4.10 4.52 -1.84
CA SER A 267 -3.75 5.35 -2.99
C SER A 267 -2.23 5.44 -3.13
N MET A 268 -1.68 4.84 -4.16
CA MET A 268 -0.24 4.83 -4.39
C MET A 268 0.30 6.19 -4.83
N HIS A 269 1.50 6.50 -4.36
CA HIS A 269 2.24 7.72 -4.66
C HIS A 269 3.44 7.50 -5.58
N MET A 270 3.83 6.26 -5.81
CA MET A 270 5.03 5.89 -6.57
C MET A 270 6.33 6.50 -6.00
N ALA A 271 6.41 6.56 -4.66
CA ALA A 271 7.48 7.22 -3.92
C ALA A 271 8.71 6.31 -3.63
N GLY A 272 8.81 5.17 -4.31
CA GLY A 272 9.95 4.26 -4.18
C GLY A 272 10.30 3.92 -2.73
N PRO A 273 11.48 4.33 -2.23
CA PRO A 273 11.95 4.00 -0.88
C PRO A 273 11.00 4.42 0.24
N ARG A 274 10.45 5.64 0.16
CA ARG A 274 9.54 6.14 1.20
C ARG A 274 8.20 5.41 1.20
N GLU A 275 7.73 5.01 0.06
CA GLU A 275 6.51 4.21 -0.04
C GLU A 275 6.72 2.77 0.42
N ALA A 276 7.91 2.19 0.24
CA ALA A 276 8.26 0.91 0.82
C ALA A 276 8.15 0.93 2.35
N LEU A 277 8.68 1.98 3.01
CA LEU A 277 8.50 2.20 4.44
C LEU A 277 7.02 2.34 4.83
N GLN A 278 6.23 3.12 4.07
CA GLN A 278 4.81 3.28 4.33
C GLN A 278 4.06 1.95 4.22
N HIS A 279 4.39 1.14 3.23
CA HIS A 279 3.82 -0.20 3.08
C HIS A 279 4.20 -1.15 4.22
N MET A 280 5.41 -1.08 4.75
CA MET A 280 5.81 -1.86 5.93
C MET A 280 4.99 -1.48 7.16
N ILE A 281 4.81 -0.19 7.44
CA ILE A 281 4.00 0.30 8.56
C ILE A 281 2.57 -0.22 8.45
N ILE A 282 1.94 -0.08 7.28
CA ILE A 282 0.59 -0.58 7.04
C ILE A 282 0.54 -2.09 7.31
N ARG A 283 1.45 -2.89 6.71
CA ARG A 283 1.41 -4.35 6.87
C ARG A 283 1.67 -4.79 8.30
N ARG A 284 2.50 -4.08 9.05
CA ARG A 284 2.64 -4.33 10.49
C ARG A 284 1.30 -4.15 11.21
N ASN A 285 0.54 -3.12 10.89
CA ASN A 285 -0.79 -2.91 11.45
C ASN A 285 -1.76 -4.04 11.07
N TYR A 286 -1.58 -4.64 9.89
CA TYR A 286 -2.32 -5.84 9.49
C TYR A 286 -1.79 -7.16 10.09
N GLY A 287 -0.72 -7.14 10.89
CA GLY A 287 -0.19 -8.31 11.57
C GLY A 287 0.97 -9.02 10.85
N CYS A 288 1.54 -8.41 9.83
CA CYS A 288 2.66 -8.99 9.09
C CYS A 288 4.00 -8.76 9.80
N THR A 289 4.82 -9.81 9.85
CA THR A 289 6.17 -9.80 10.44
C THR A 289 7.26 -9.58 9.39
N HIS A 290 6.96 -9.91 8.14
CA HIS A 290 7.88 -9.81 7.01
C HIS A 290 7.22 -9.08 5.85
N PHE A 291 8.05 -8.42 5.04
CA PHE A 291 7.58 -7.74 3.85
C PHE A 291 8.48 -8.05 2.65
N ILE A 292 7.88 -8.55 1.56
CA ILE A 292 8.60 -8.79 0.31
C ILE A 292 8.85 -7.46 -0.37
N ILE A 293 10.12 -7.12 -0.56
CA ILE A 293 10.53 -5.91 -1.29
C ILE A 293 10.97 -6.31 -2.69
N GLY A 294 10.15 -5.94 -3.67
CA GLY A 294 10.48 -6.14 -5.07
C GLY A 294 11.62 -5.22 -5.54
N ARG A 295 12.29 -5.64 -6.61
CA ARG A 295 13.10 -4.73 -7.39
C ARG A 295 12.20 -3.61 -7.93
N ASP A 296 12.67 -2.37 -7.95
CA ASP A 296 11.94 -1.18 -8.42
C ASP A 296 10.59 -0.96 -7.69
N MET A 297 10.49 -1.40 -6.42
CA MET A 297 9.25 -1.31 -5.65
C MET A 297 8.73 0.13 -5.57
N ALA A 298 7.44 0.30 -5.89
CA ALA A 298 6.75 1.59 -5.93
C ALA A 298 7.49 2.66 -6.76
N GLY A 299 8.31 2.23 -7.71
CA GLY A 299 9.01 3.09 -8.65
C GLY A 299 8.14 3.46 -9.85
N CYS A 300 8.56 4.51 -10.55
CA CYS A 300 7.95 4.96 -11.81
C CYS A 300 9.03 5.53 -12.73
N LYS A 301 8.64 5.72 -13.99
CA LYS A 301 9.49 6.28 -15.03
C LYS A 301 9.02 7.67 -15.43
N SER A 302 9.96 8.51 -15.84
CA SER A 302 9.64 9.76 -16.52
C SER A 302 8.93 9.47 -17.85
N SER A 303 7.79 10.10 -18.07
CA SER A 303 7.03 9.95 -19.31
C SER A 303 7.74 10.59 -20.52
N SER A 304 8.60 11.58 -20.28
CA SER A 304 9.33 12.30 -21.33
C SER A 304 10.67 11.65 -21.68
N THR A 305 11.42 11.13 -20.69
CA THR A 305 12.76 10.55 -20.91
C THR A 305 12.78 9.02 -20.89
N GLY A 306 11.79 8.37 -20.26
CA GLY A 306 11.76 6.92 -20.04
C GLY A 306 12.70 6.43 -18.94
N GLU A 307 13.42 7.35 -18.27
CA GLU A 307 14.34 7.01 -17.18
C GLU A 307 13.59 6.75 -15.87
N ASP A 308 14.12 5.85 -15.06
CA ASP A 308 13.59 5.56 -13.73
C ASP A 308 13.91 6.70 -12.76
N PHE A 309 12.93 7.09 -11.92
CA PHE A 309 13.17 8.09 -10.86
C PHE A 309 13.97 7.54 -9.70
N TYR A 310 13.99 6.23 -9.49
CA TYR A 310 14.71 5.58 -8.38
C TYR A 310 15.59 4.45 -8.91
N GLY A 311 16.68 4.18 -8.21
CA GLY A 311 17.53 3.02 -8.48
C GLY A 311 16.78 1.70 -8.17
N PRO A 312 17.13 0.60 -8.86
CA PRO A 312 16.39 -0.66 -8.79
C PRO A 312 16.38 -1.32 -7.40
N TYR A 313 17.29 -0.94 -6.52
CA TYR A 313 17.42 -1.48 -5.16
C TYR A 313 17.24 -0.42 -4.06
N ASP A 314 16.91 0.81 -4.41
CA ASP A 314 16.80 1.92 -3.43
C ASP A 314 15.73 1.63 -2.38
N ALA A 315 14.58 1.09 -2.80
CA ALA A 315 13.51 0.70 -1.89
C ALA A 315 13.93 -0.43 -0.95
N GLN A 316 14.64 -1.46 -1.45
CA GLN A 316 15.16 -2.55 -0.62
C GLN A 316 16.16 -2.04 0.41
N ASN A 317 17.12 -1.23 -0.02
CA ASN A 317 18.16 -0.68 0.85
C ASN A 317 17.57 0.20 1.95
N PHE A 318 16.59 1.03 1.62
CA PHE A 318 15.93 1.89 2.60
C PHE A 318 15.05 1.10 3.57
N ALA A 319 14.26 0.16 3.08
CA ALA A 319 13.43 -0.72 3.90
C ALA A 319 14.28 -1.54 4.90
N ASN A 320 15.42 -2.08 4.46
CA ASN A 320 16.36 -2.80 5.32
C ASN A 320 16.88 -1.94 6.49
N LYS A 321 17.15 -0.66 6.24
CA LYS A 321 17.58 0.27 7.30
C LYS A 321 16.49 0.55 8.33
N CYS A 322 15.23 0.45 7.95
CA CYS A 322 14.08 0.71 8.80
C CYS A 322 13.54 -0.55 9.52
N ALA A 323 13.92 -1.74 9.05
CA ALA A 323 13.33 -3.00 9.45
C ALA A 323 13.40 -3.28 10.97
N ASP A 324 14.57 -3.10 11.57
CA ASP A 324 14.78 -3.36 13.01
C ASP A 324 13.89 -2.47 13.87
N GLU A 325 13.81 -1.17 13.55
CA GLU A 325 12.98 -0.21 14.29
C GLU A 325 11.49 -0.53 14.12
N LEU A 326 11.10 -1.01 12.95
CA LEU A 326 9.74 -1.50 12.70
C LEU A 326 9.49 -2.89 13.34
N MET A 327 10.48 -3.54 13.96
CA MET A 327 10.41 -4.94 14.41
C MET A 327 9.88 -5.88 13.32
N MET A 328 10.17 -5.57 12.07
CA MET A 328 9.83 -6.38 10.89
C MET A 328 11.11 -6.85 10.21
N GLN A 329 10.96 -7.84 9.34
CA GLN A 329 12.04 -8.27 8.46
C GLN A 329 11.67 -8.01 7.00
N THR A 330 12.67 -7.77 6.17
CA THR A 330 12.49 -7.71 4.73
C THR A 330 12.81 -9.05 4.09
N VAL A 331 12.07 -9.41 3.06
CA VAL A 331 12.38 -10.53 2.18
C VAL A 331 12.69 -9.93 0.80
N PRO A 332 13.97 -9.81 0.40
CA PRO A 332 14.31 -9.28 -0.91
C PRO A 332 13.83 -10.24 -1.99
N SER A 333 13.10 -9.73 -2.97
CA SER A 333 12.63 -10.55 -4.06
C SER A 333 13.79 -10.98 -4.95
N LYS A 334 13.80 -12.26 -5.33
CA LYS A 334 14.73 -12.80 -6.34
C LYS A 334 14.24 -12.41 -7.73
N ASN A 335 15.17 -12.17 -8.63
CA ASN A 335 14.86 -11.97 -10.04
C ASN A 335 14.56 -13.33 -10.70
N LEU A 336 13.29 -13.74 -10.68
CA LEU A 336 12.85 -15.02 -11.23
C LEU A 336 12.61 -14.92 -12.72
N VAL A 337 13.09 -15.92 -13.45
CA VAL A 337 12.89 -16.10 -14.88
C VAL A 337 12.40 -17.51 -15.16
N TYR A 338 11.67 -17.68 -16.25
CA TYR A 338 11.20 -19.00 -16.67
C TYR A 338 12.14 -19.59 -17.74
N THR A 339 12.50 -20.86 -17.54
CA THR A 339 13.30 -21.66 -18.48
C THR A 339 12.53 -22.93 -18.86
N LYS A 340 12.73 -23.43 -20.08
CA LYS A 340 12.09 -24.69 -20.52
C LYS A 340 12.58 -25.90 -19.72
N GLU A 341 13.85 -25.84 -19.35
CA GLU A 341 14.57 -26.96 -18.75
C GLU A 341 14.19 -27.18 -17.29
N LYS A 342 13.93 -26.10 -16.54
CA LYS A 342 13.77 -26.18 -15.08
C LYS A 342 12.58 -25.37 -14.52
N GLY A 343 11.81 -24.70 -15.39
CA GLY A 343 10.76 -23.82 -14.94
C GLY A 343 11.28 -22.50 -14.36
N TYR A 344 10.69 -22.03 -13.26
CA TYR A 344 11.11 -20.78 -12.62
C TYR A 344 12.35 -20.98 -11.75
N ILE A 345 13.39 -20.24 -12.05
CA ILE A 345 14.66 -20.17 -11.31
C ILE A 345 15.15 -18.71 -11.29
N THR A 346 16.22 -18.44 -10.53
CA THR A 346 16.83 -17.09 -10.56
C THR A 346 17.54 -16.84 -11.90
N ALA A 347 17.61 -15.58 -12.29
CA ALA A 347 18.31 -15.20 -13.51
C ALA A 347 19.82 -15.56 -13.46
N GLU A 348 20.41 -15.49 -12.26
CA GLU A 348 21.79 -15.91 -11.99
C GLU A 348 21.96 -17.41 -12.25
N GLU A 349 21.09 -18.25 -11.67
CA GLU A 349 21.11 -19.70 -11.87
C GLU A 349 20.90 -20.07 -13.34
N ALA A 350 19.95 -19.41 -14.03
CA ALA A 350 19.74 -19.64 -15.46
C ALA A 350 20.98 -19.35 -16.29
N LYS A 351 21.72 -18.29 -15.93
CA LYS A 351 22.97 -17.92 -16.59
C LYS A 351 24.09 -18.92 -16.31
N GLU A 352 24.25 -19.35 -15.06
CA GLU A 352 25.24 -20.35 -14.64
C GLU A 352 25.03 -21.70 -15.36
N LEU A 353 23.76 -22.12 -15.47
CA LEU A 353 23.41 -23.37 -16.15
C LEU A 353 23.29 -23.23 -17.68
N ASN A 354 23.47 -22.02 -18.20
CA ASN A 354 23.34 -21.71 -19.65
C ASN A 354 21.94 -22.13 -20.20
N TYR A 355 20.87 -21.92 -19.42
CA TYR A 355 19.51 -22.24 -19.85
C TYR A 355 18.88 -21.08 -20.63
N GLU A 356 18.01 -21.42 -21.58
CA GLU A 356 17.30 -20.43 -22.39
C GLU A 356 16.16 -19.78 -21.59
N ILE A 357 16.28 -18.46 -21.36
CA ILE A 357 15.24 -17.69 -20.68
C ILE A 357 14.12 -17.37 -21.66
N MET A 358 12.91 -17.83 -21.35
CA MET A 358 11.70 -17.47 -22.08
C MET A 358 11.18 -16.11 -21.61
N LYS A 359 10.82 -15.27 -22.56
CA LYS A 359 10.34 -13.89 -22.28
C LYS A 359 9.04 -13.63 -23.02
N LEU A 360 8.15 -12.91 -22.34
CA LEU A 360 6.97 -12.28 -22.92
C LEU A 360 6.91 -10.86 -22.37
N SER A 361 7.10 -9.88 -23.23
CA SER A 361 7.05 -8.47 -22.80
C SER A 361 5.61 -8.05 -22.46
N GLY A 362 5.45 -7.05 -21.56
CA GLY A 362 4.12 -6.50 -21.25
C GLY A 362 3.39 -5.96 -22.48
N THR A 363 4.11 -5.40 -23.44
CA THR A 363 3.55 -4.92 -24.72
C THR A 363 3.03 -6.09 -25.57
N GLU A 364 3.79 -7.15 -25.69
CA GLU A 364 3.38 -8.36 -26.42
C GLU A 364 2.21 -9.06 -25.72
N PHE A 365 2.25 -9.16 -24.40
CA PHE A 365 1.15 -9.70 -23.61
C PHE A 365 -0.15 -8.92 -23.86
N ARG A 366 -0.13 -7.58 -23.78
CA ARG A 366 -1.31 -6.75 -24.08
C ARG A 366 -1.81 -6.90 -25.53
N LYS A 367 -0.88 -7.06 -26.48
CA LYS A 367 -1.24 -7.33 -27.89
C LYS A 367 -1.95 -8.67 -28.02
N LYS A 368 -1.40 -9.73 -27.44
CA LYS A 368 -2.00 -11.08 -27.44
C LYS A 368 -3.38 -11.10 -26.76
N LEU A 369 -3.53 -10.37 -25.64
CA LEU A 369 -4.83 -10.23 -24.96
C LEU A 369 -5.88 -9.63 -25.90
N ARG A 370 -5.58 -8.51 -26.54
CA ARG A 370 -6.51 -7.80 -27.45
C ARG A 370 -6.87 -8.62 -28.68
N ASN A 371 -5.93 -9.38 -29.19
CA ASN A 371 -6.13 -10.19 -30.41
C ASN A 371 -6.77 -11.57 -30.13
N GLY A 372 -7.03 -11.91 -28.86
CA GLY A 372 -7.50 -13.24 -28.48
C GLY A 372 -6.46 -14.36 -28.70
N GLU A 373 -5.19 -14.01 -28.88
CA GLU A 373 -4.12 -14.97 -29.09
C GLU A 373 -3.81 -15.78 -27.81
N PRO A 374 -3.35 -17.03 -27.94
CA PRO A 374 -2.96 -17.82 -26.75
C PRO A 374 -1.89 -17.13 -25.92
N ILE A 375 -2.10 -17.09 -24.61
CA ILE A 375 -1.12 -16.66 -23.61
C ILE A 375 -0.50 -17.91 -23.00
N PRO A 376 0.84 -18.03 -22.96
CA PRO A 376 1.50 -19.18 -22.37
C PRO A 376 1.15 -19.36 -20.89
N GLU A 377 0.86 -20.57 -20.45
CA GLU A 377 0.53 -20.87 -19.05
C GLU A 377 1.71 -20.63 -18.10
N TRP A 378 2.94 -20.72 -18.60
CA TRP A 378 4.10 -20.34 -17.80
C TRP A 378 4.16 -18.83 -17.49
N PHE A 379 3.46 -17.99 -18.25
CA PHE A 379 3.46 -16.54 -18.04
C PHE A 379 2.30 -16.10 -17.16
N ALA A 380 1.07 -16.54 -17.42
CA ALA A 380 -0.11 -16.11 -16.70
C ALA A 380 -1.09 -17.26 -16.46
N PHE A 381 -1.84 -17.16 -15.37
CA PHE A 381 -2.93 -18.06 -15.03
C PHE A 381 -4.09 -17.87 -16.02
N LYS A 382 -4.75 -18.97 -16.38
CA LYS A 382 -5.86 -18.92 -17.32
C LYS A 382 -7.02 -18.08 -16.77
N SER A 383 -7.38 -18.24 -15.49
CA SER A 383 -8.41 -17.45 -14.83
C SER A 383 -8.16 -15.94 -14.94
N VAL A 384 -6.93 -15.50 -14.69
CA VAL A 384 -6.52 -14.10 -14.81
C VAL A 384 -6.66 -13.60 -16.26
N VAL A 385 -6.21 -14.41 -17.24
CA VAL A 385 -6.32 -14.08 -18.68
C VAL A 385 -7.79 -13.95 -19.10
N ASP A 386 -8.65 -14.85 -18.63
CA ASP A 386 -10.08 -14.85 -18.97
C ASP A 386 -10.80 -13.62 -18.41
N VAL A 387 -10.45 -13.15 -17.20
CA VAL A 387 -10.96 -11.88 -16.65
C VAL A 387 -10.51 -10.70 -17.50
N LEU A 388 -9.20 -10.62 -17.81
CA LEU A 388 -8.64 -9.51 -18.58
C LEU A 388 -9.19 -9.42 -20.01
N ARG A 389 -9.68 -10.54 -20.58
CA ARG A 389 -10.31 -10.55 -21.90
C ARG A 389 -11.78 -10.12 -21.88
N ARG A 390 -12.44 -10.27 -20.71
CA ARG A 390 -13.85 -9.89 -20.54
C ARG A 390 -14.03 -8.43 -20.11
N SER A 391 -12.96 -7.78 -19.65
CA SER A 391 -12.93 -6.41 -19.18
C SER A 391 -12.35 -5.45 -20.23
#